data_b3b8a7f4cb2d1654fb7e242f058fa390
#
_entry.id   b3b8a7f4cb2d1654fb7e242f058fa390
#
_cell.length_a   1.000
_cell.length_b   1.000
_cell.length_c   1.000
_cell.angle_alpha   90.00
_cell.angle_beta   90.00
_cell.angle_gamma   90.00
#
_symmetry.space_group_name_H-M   'P 1'
#
loop_
_entity.id
_entity.type
_entity.pdbx_description
1 polymer ?
#
loop_
_entity_poly.entity_id
_entity_poly.type
_entity_poly.pdbx_seq_one_letter_code
_entity_poly.pdbx_strand_id
1 'polypeptide(L)'
;MTTAPLLSPEFTGIDDLTLAEVDAKLKEHQQLLQVLLQSPGSMLSYLPQNDPALVVQDDTLQPDHQGAEQFFQQALALSEQQAHQAATFYCRAAYAGHLQAQVQLGHCYLKGAGVPKSAVFAYSWFILAALQQDSTAEQACTVLCKHLTVLDQQQAQQLAAERFEKITLQNNK
;
A
#
# COMPACT_ATOMS: atom_id res chain seq x y z
N MET A 1 -48.49 -32.44 11.40
CA MET A 1 -47.02 -32.43 11.44
C MET A 1 -46.52 -32.22 10.01
N THR A 2 -46.27 -30.98 9.66
CA THR A 2 -45.97 -30.59 8.29
C THR A 2 -44.55 -30.07 8.31
N THR A 3 -43.63 -30.84 7.76
CA THR A 3 -42.22 -30.50 7.59
C THR A 3 -42.07 -29.59 6.38
N ALA A 4 -41.64 -28.37 6.59
CA ALA A 4 -41.27 -27.45 5.54
C ALA A 4 -39.90 -27.86 4.92
N PRO A 5 -39.73 -27.80 3.58
CA PRO A 5 -38.44 -28.06 2.98
C PRO A 5 -37.54 -26.82 3.12
N LEU A 6 -36.31 -27.08 3.55
CA LEU A 6 -35.20 -26.12 3.55
C LEU A 6 -34.86 -25.78 2.08
N LEU A 7 -35.14 -24.55 1.68
CA LEU A 7 -34.67 -23.96 0.43
C LEU A 7 -33.16 -23.69 0.58
N SER A 8 -32.37 -24.52 -0.03
CA SER A 8 -30.98 -24.22 -0.35
C SER A 8 -30.97 -23.07 -1.34
N PRO A 9 -30.07 -22.05 -1.19
CA PRO A 9 -29.87 -21.09 -2.25
C PRO A 9 -29.19 -21.81 -3.41
N GLU A 10 -29.96 -22.01 -4.47
CA GLU A 10 -29.41 -22.51 -5.74
C GLU A 10 -28.42 -21.46 -6.27
N PHE A 11 -27.16 -21.78 -6.17
CA PHE A 11 -26.08 -21.14 -6.92
C PHE A 11 -26.33 -21.56 -8.39
N THR A 12 -27.10 -20.76 -9.11
CA THR A 12 -27.27 -20.91 -10.54
C THR A 12 -25.94 -20.59 -11.20
N GLY A 13 -25.20 -21.65 -11.44
CA GLY A 13 -23.89 -21.65 -12.03
C GLY A 13 -23.92 -21.20 -13.49
N ILE A 14 -22.76 -20.96 -13.96
CA ILE A 14 -22.24 -20.60 -15.26
C ILE A 14 -22.77 -21.50 -16.43
N ASP A 15 -23.58 -22.49 -16.14
CA ASP A 15 -23.96 -23.55 -17.09
C ASP A 15 -25.11 -23.19 -18.05
N ASP A 16 -25.76 -22.00 -17.88
CA ASP A 16 -26.85 -21.57 -18.76
C ASP A 16 -26.50 -20.45 -19.74
N LEU A 17 -25.22 -20.06 -19.82
CA LEU A 17 -24.80 -19.06 -20.82
C LEU A 17 -24.66 -19.72 -22.19
N THR A 18 -25.42 -19.26 -23.16
CA THR A 18 -25.28 -19.69 -24.55
C THR A 18 -23.88 -19.28 -25.08
N LEU A 19 -23.37 -20.11 -26.04
CA LEU A 19 -22.05 -19.83 -26.64
C LEU A 19 -21.96 -18.40 -27.21
N ALA A 20 -23.07 -17.86 -27.69
CA ALA A 20 -23.16 -16.46 -28.18
C ALA A 20 -23.03 -15.40 -27.08
N GLU A 21 -23.53 -15.66 -25.87
CA GLU A 21 -23.39 -14.76 -24.73
C GLU A 21 -21.97 -14.78 -24.15
N VAL A 22 -21.31 -15.94 -24.18
CA VAL A 22 -19.88 -16.07 -23.82
C VAL A 22 -19.02 -15.29 -24.79
N ASP A 23 -19.26 -15.46 -26.11
CA ASP A 23 -18.55 -14.73 -27.15
C ASP A 23 -18.78 -13.19 -27.07
N ALA A 24 -20.00 -12.76 -26.75
CA ALA A 24 -20.31 -11.34 -26.55
C ALA A 24 -19.56 -10.75 -25.35
N LYS A 25 -19.54 -11.44 -24.21
CA LYS A 25 -18.79 -11.04 -23.02
C LYS A 25 -17.27 -11.06 -23.25
N LEU A 26 -16.78 -12.03 -24.02
CA LEU A 26 -15.36 -12.11 -24.37
C LEU A 26 -14.94 -10.91 -25.25
N LYS A 27 -15.77 -10.55 -26.23
CA LYS A 27 -15.54 -9.35 -27.06
C LYS A 27 -15.59 -8.06 -26.27
N GLU A 28 -16.53 -7.94 -25.34
CA GLU A 28 -16.62 -6.79 -24.43
C GLU A 28 -15.36 -6.68 -23.55
N HIS A 29 -14.89 -7.79 -23.00
CA HIS A 29 -13.62 -7.82 -22.24
C HIS A 29 -12.40 -7.48 -23.10
N GLN A 30 -12.35 -7.98 -24.34
CA GLN A 30 -11.27 -7.64 -25.27
C GLN A 30 -11.29 -6.15 -25.66
N GLN A 31 -12.47 -5.55 -25.86
CA GLN A 31 -12.59 -4.13 -26.11
C GLN A 31 -12.15 -3.29 -24.90
N LEU A 32 -12.54 -3.70 -23.69
CA LEU A 32 -12.10 -3.05 -22.44
C LEU A 32 -10.58 -3.13 -22.27
N LEU A 33 -9.97 -4.30 -22.51
CA LEU A 33 -8.52 -4.47 -22.48
C LEU A 33 -7.83 -3.62 -23.56
N GLN A 34 -8.42 -3.49 -24.75
CA GLN A 34 -7.85 -2.71 -25.83
C GLN A 34 -7.92 -1.20 -25.56
N VAL A 35 -9.00 -0.72 -24.93
CA VAL A 35 -9.12 0.66 -24.46
C VAL A 35 -8.12 0.94 -23.33
N LEU A 36 -7.92 0.02 -22.41
CA LEU A 36 -6.94 0.11 -21.32
C LEU A 36 -5.49 0.11 -21.85
N LEU A 37 -5.20 -0.67 -22.89
CA LEU A 37 -3.87 -0.71 -23.53
C LEU A 37 -3.58 0.51 -24.43
N GLN A 38 -4.63 1.14 -24.98
CA GLN A 38 -4.48 2.33 -25.84
C GLN A 38 -4.44 3.65 -25.06
N SER A 39 -4.67 3.61 -23.74
CA SER A 39 -4.55 4.77 -22.85
C SER A 39 -3.28 4.65 -22.01
N PRO A 40 -2.11 5.06 -22.51
CA PRO A 40 -0.84 4.88 -21.79
C PRO A 40 -0.71 5.70 -20.50
N GLY A 41 -1.76 6.44 -20.14
CA GLY A 41 -1.80 7.23 -18.90
C GLY A 41 -2.82 6.75 -17.85
N SER A 42 -3.74 5.82 -18.17
CA SER A 42 -4.87 5.60 -17.28
C SER A 42 -4.70 4.43 -16.29
N MET A 43 -3.82 3.49 -16.55
CA MET A 43 -3.51 2.45 -15.54
C MET A 43 -2.55 2.93 -14.45
N LEU A 44 -1.69 3.90 -14.74
CA LEU A 44 -0.83 4.55 -13.75
C LEU A 44 -1.62 5.45 -12.77
N SER A 45 -2.83 5.89 -13.12
CA SER A 45 -3.65 6.73 -12.24
C SER A 45 -4.47 5.93 -11.22
N TYR A 46 -4.60 4.60 -11.38
CA TYR A 46 -5.25 3.72 -10.38
C TYR A 46 -4.27 3.06 -9.42
N LEU A 47 -2.99 3.10 -9.69
CA LEU A 47 -2.00 2.89 -8.63
C LEU A 47 -2.09 4.12 -7.72
N PRO A 48 -2.16 3.96 -6.41
CA PRO A 48 -2.10 5.09 -5.50
C PRO A 48 -0.72 5.74 -5.63
N GLN A 49 -0.59 6.62 -6.64
CA GLN A 49 0.64 7.38 -6.93
C GLN A 49 0.92 8.41 -5.84
N ASN A 50 -0.08 8.64 -4.98
CA ASN A 50 0.06 9.49 -3.82
C ASN A 50 -0.10 8.63 -2.58
N ASP A 51 1.00 8.31 -1.93
CA ASP A 51 0.97 7.98 -0.51
C ASP A 51 0.20 9.12 0.17
N PRO A 52 -0.98 8.87 0.76
CA PRO A 52 -1.80 9.94 1.34
C PRO A 52 -1.08 10.70 2.46
N ALA A 53 0.03 10.17 2.99
CA ALA A 53 0.93 10.86 3.87
C ALA A 53 1.84 11.87 3.13
N LEU A 54 1.96 11.78 1.80
CA LEU A 54 2.81 12.61 0.96
C LEU A 54 2.13 13.89 0.40
N VAL A 55 0.88 14.19 0.72
CA VAL A 55 0.27 15.46 0.36
C VAL A 55 0.83 16.58 1.25
N VAL A 56 2.14 16.70 1.24
CA VAL A 56 2.84 17.88 1.77
C VAL A 56 3.47 18.57 0.58
N GLN A 57 2.79 19.63 0.12
CA GLN A 57 3.33 20.60 -0.85
C GLN A 57 4.41 21.43 -0.16
N ASP A 58 5.55 20.82 0.12
CA ASP A 58 6.71 21.56 0.63
C ASP A 58 7.96 21.09 -0.10
N ASP A 59 8.38 21.89 -1.09
CA ASP A 59 9.59 21.72 -1.90
C ASP A 59 10.89 21.91 -1.09
N THR A 60 10.81 22.09 0.23
CA THR A 60 11.97 22.36 1.11
C THR A 60 12.55 21.11 1.77
N LEU A 61 12.16 19.90 1.33
CA LEU A 61 12.73 18.65 1.84
C LEU A 61 14.17 18.44 1.33
N GLN A 62 15.12 19.12 1.96
CA GLN A 62 16.53 18.72 1.91
C GLN A 62 16.69 17.52 2.87
N PRO A 63 17.07 16.34 2.38
CA PRO A 63 17.28 15.18 3.24
C PRO A 63 18.69 15.23 3.83
N ASP A 64 18.86 15.95 4.91
CA ASP A 64 20.01 15.80 5.77
C ASP A 64 19.66 14.79 6.87
N HIS A 65 20.55 13.88 7.18
CA HIS A 65 20.34 12.85 8.20
C HIS A 65 20.01 13.45 9.58
N GLN A 66 20.40 14.68 9.84
CA GLN A 66 20.04 15.41 11.05
C GLN A 66 18.55 15.81 11.06
N GLY A 67 18.00 16.14 9.91
CA GLY A 67 16.57 16.42 9.74
C GLY A 67 15.70 15.17 9.93
N ALA A 68 16.16 13.99 9.51
CA ALA A 68 15.44 12.75 9.66
C ALA A 68 15.15 12.38 11.13
N GLU A 69 16.17 12.49 11.98
CA GLU A 69 16.01 12.26 13.43
C GLU A 69 15.09 13.31 14.08
N GLN A 70 15.22 14.58 13.70
CA GLN A 70 14.34 15.64 14.21
C GLN A 70 12.88 15.38 13.84
N PHE A 71 12.58 15.00 12.60
CA PHE A 71 11.24 14.64 12.18
C PHE A 71 10.71 13.42 12.94
N PHE A 72 11.55 12.44 13.20
CA PHE A 72 11.16 11.27 14.00
C PHE A 72 10.80 11.66 15.44
N GLN A 73 11.60 12.49 16.09
CA GLN A 73 11.33 12.99 17.44
C GLN A 73 10.06 13.84 17.51
N GLN A 74 9.81 14.70 16.51
CA GLN A 74 8.57 15.46 16.40
C GLN A 74 7.35 14.53 16.23
N ALA A 75 7.49 13.48 15.42
CA ALA A 75 6.44 12.48 15.26
C ALA A 75 6.10 11.76 16.57
N LEU A 76 7.11 11.38 17.34
CA LEU A 76 6.92 10.74 18.65
C LEU A 76 6.16 11.67 19.62
N ALA A 77 6.54 12.94 19.67
CA ALA A 77 5.89 13.93 20.56
C ALA A 77 4.41 14.15 20.21
N LEU A 78 4.02 14.00 18.94
CA LEU A 78 2.67 14.24 18.45
C LEU A 78 1.81 12.97 18.39
N SER A 79 2.41 11.78 18.52
CA SER A 79 1.76 10.49 18.19
C SER A 79 0.49 10.21 19.02
N GLU A 80 0.39 10.72 20.23
CA GLU A 80 -0.75 10.48 21.11
C GLU A 80 -1.92 11.43 20.87
N GLN A 81 -1.65 12.68 20.46
CA GLN A 81 -2.67 13.74 20.41
C GLN A 81 -3.06 14.10 18.97
N GLN A 82 -2.13 13.99 18.02
CA GLN A 82 -2.30 14.45 16.65
C GLN A 82 -1.77 13.41 15.66
N ALA A 83 -2.44 12.25 15.59
CA ALA A 83 -2.01 11.09 14.80
C ALA A 83 -1.73 11.43 13.33
N HIS A 84 -2.50 12.34 12.71
CA HIS A 84 -2.28 12.73 11.31
C HIS A 84 -0.97 13.51 11.12
N GLN A 85 -0.66 14.45 12.03
CA GLN A 85 0.60 15.19 11.96
C GLN A 85 1.79 14.27 12.26
N ALA A 86 1.65 13.38 13.25
CA ALA A 86 2.65 12.39 13.57
C ALA A 86 2.96 11.49 12.35
N ALA A 87 1.94 11.00 11.67
CA ALA A 87 2.12 10.19 10.46
C ALA A 87 2.84 10.96 9.34
N THR A 88 2.56 12.26 9.18
CA THR A 88 3.27 13.13 8.23
C THR A 88 4.76 13.25 8.57
N PHE A 89 5.10 13.46 9.83
CA PHE A 89 6.50 13.53 10.27
C PHE A 89 7.20 12.17 10.17
N TYR A 90 6.53 11.05 10.52
CA TYR A 90 7.08 9.72 10.25
C TYR A 90 7.34 9.49 8.78
N CYS A 91 6.45 9.94 7.90
CA CYS A 91 6.63 9.85 6.45
C CYS A 91 7.87 10.61 6.00
N ARG A 92 8.06 11.87 6.45
CA ARG A 92 9.25 12.67 6.12
C ARG A 92 10.53 11.98 6.58
N ALA A 93 10.58 11.51 7.82
CA ALA A 93 11.72 10.78 8.35
C ALA A 93 11.98 9.45 7.61
N ALA A 94 10.92 8.71 7.25
CA ALA A 94 11.01 7.44 6.53
C ALA A 94 11.59 7.62 5.11
N TYR A 95 11.18 8.68 4.40
CA TYR A 95 11.75 9.02 3.08
C TYR A 95 13.17 9.58 3.17
N ALA A 96 13.57 10.17 4.30
CA ALA A 96 14.97 10.48 4.58
C ALA A 96 15.81 9.24 4.98
N GLY A 97 15.24 8.04 4.93
CA GLY A 97 15.94 6.79 5.21
C GLY A 97 15.97 6.38 6.68
N HIS A 98 15.26 7.08 7.57
CA HIS A 98 15.28 6.78 9.00
C HIS A 98 14.55 5.45 9.29
N LEU A 99 15.31 4.45 9.76
CA LEU A 99 14.84 3.07 9.96
C LEU A 99 13.61 2.98 10.87
N GLN A 100 13.70 3.56 12.07
CA GLN A 100 12.61 3.49 13.04
C GLN A 100 11.35 4.21 12.55
N ALA A 101 11.48 5.27 11.76
CA ALA A 101 10.35 5.96 11.15
C ALA A 101 9.64 5.08 10.11
N GLN A 102 10.37 4.30 9.32
CA GLN A 102 9.79 3.33 8.38
C GLN A 102 8.97 2.27 9.12
N VAL A 103 9.47 1.75 10.24
CA VAL A 103 8.75 0.77 11.08
C VAL A 103 7.48 1.40 11.67
N GLN A 104 7.59 2.60 12.26
CA GLN A 104 6.43 3.29 12.86
C GLN A 104 5.39 3.66 11.81
N LEU A 105 5.80 4.11 10.64
CA LEU A 105 4.88 4.40 9.54
C LEU A 105 4.14 3.13 9.06
N GLY A 106 4.84 1.99 9.00
CA GLY A 106 4.23 0.69 8.75
C GLY A 106 3.13 0.38 9.78
N HIS A 107 3.39 0.62 11.06
CA HIS A 107 2.39 0.46 12.12
C HIS A 107 1.23 1.46 11.99
N CYS A 108 1.48 2.71 11.60
CA CYS A 108 0.43 3.68 11.33
C CYS A 108 -0.53 3.18 10.25
N TYR A 109 -0.02 2.62 9.15
CA TYR A 109 -0.85 2.03 8.10
C TYR A 109 -1.60 0.78 8.54
N LEU A 110 -1.06 -0.06 9.42
CA LEU A 110 -1.78 -1.23 9.96
C LEU A 110 -2.96 -0.82 10.86
N LYS A 111 -2.74 0.20 11.69
CA LYS A 111 -3.75 0.69 12.64
C LYS A 111 -4.74 1.67 12.01
N GLY A 112 -4.35 2.36 10.94
CA GLY A 112 -5.07 3.51 10.41
C GLY A 112 -4.87 4.77 11.28
N ALA A 113 -3.70 4.88 11.92
CA ALA A 113 -3.39 5.99 12.82
C ALA A 113 -2.85 7.19 12.01
N GLY A 114 -3.70 8.17 11.76
CA GLY A 114 -3.37 9.36 10.98
C GLY A 114 -3.27 9.17 9.47
N VAL A 115 -3.33 7.94 8.99
CA VAL A 115 -3.34 7.54 7.59
C VAL A 115 -4.43 6.50 7.35
N PRO A 116 -4.95 6.36 6.11
CA PRO A 116 -5.89 5.31 5.78
C PRO A 116 -5.30 3.92 6.06
N LYS A 117 -6.08 3.02 6.67
CA LYS A 117 -5.64 1.66 6.96
C LYS A 117 -5.34 0.89 5.66
N SER A 118 -4.11 0.37 5.52
CA SER A 118 -3.70 -0.43 4.36
C SER A 118 -2.59 -1.41 4.72
N ALA A 119 -2.87 -2.70 4.59
CA ALA A 119 -1.88 -3.74 4.81
C ALA A 119 -0.79 -3.76 3.71
N VAL A 120 -1.14 -3.38 2.48
CA VAL A 120 -0.19 -3.29 1.34
C VAL A 120 0.84 -2.20 1.58
N PHE A 121 0.40 -0.99 1.97
CA PHE A 121 1.32 0.11 2.32
C PHE A 121 2.17 -0.23 3.54
N ALA A 122 1.58 -0.82 4.59
CA ALA A 122 2.32 -1.26 5.76
C ALA A 122 3.42 -2.26 5.39
N TYR A 123 3.07 -3.29 4.60
CA TYR A 123 4.01 -4.31 4.17
C TYR A 123 5.16 -3.73 3.34
N SER A 124 4.89 -2.78 2.44
CA SER A 124 5.93 -2.13 1.66
C SER A 124 6.93 -1.32 2.51
N TRP A 125 6.49 -0.68 3.59
CA TRP A 125 7.38 0.00 4.54
C TRP A 125 8.19 -0.98 5.39
N PHE A 126 7.58 -2.08 5.84
CA PHE A 126 8.31 -3.12 6.56
C PHE A 126 9.36 -3.81 5.68
N ILE A 127 9.11 -4.00 4.39
CA ILE A 127 10.12 -4.50 3.44
C ILE A 127 11.36 -3.59 3.47
N LEU A 128 11.19 -2.26 3.39
CA LEU A 128 12.29 -1.31 3.42
C LEU A 128 13.09 -1.36 4.72
N ALA A 129 12.40 -1.47 5.86
CA ALA A 129 13.05 -1.61 7.16
C ALA A 129 13.75 -2.97 7.30
N ALA A 130 13.16 -4.06 6.79
CA ALA A 130 13.77 -5.39 6.80
C ALA A 130 15.04 -5.46 5.94
N LEU A 131 15.11 -4.72 4.82
CA LEU A 131 16.36 -4.58 4.03
C LEU A 131 17.50 -3.95 4.84
N GLN A 132 17.18 -3.17 5.87
CA GLN A 132 18.14 -2.61 6.82
C GLN A 132 18.37 -3.51 8.05
N GLN A 133 17.94 -4.79 7.98
CA GLN A 133 18.14 -5.83 9.01
C GLN A 133 17.40 -5.55 10.33
N ASP A 134 16.26 -4.84 10.28
CA ASP A 134 15.40 -4.67 11.45
C ASP A 134 14.57 -5.92 11.71
N SER A 135 14.81 -6.56 12.86
CA SER A 135 14.15 -7.82 13.24
C SER A 135 12.64 -7.66 13.45
N THR A 136 12.19 -6.50 13.90
CA THR A 136 10.76 -6.20 14.10
C THR A 136 10.04 -6.14 12.75
N ALA A 137 10.67 -5.50 11.78
CA ALA A 137 10.16 -5.42 10.41
C ALA A 137 10.12 -6.79 9.74
N GLU A 138 11.15 -7.62 9.92
CA GLU A 138 11.18 -8.99 9.39
C GLU A 138 10.04 -9.85 9.95
N GLN A 139 9.79 -9.77 11.25
CA GLN A 139 8.66 -10.46 11.89
C GLN A 139 7.32 -9.95 11.36
N ALA A 140 7.16 -8.63 11.22
CA ALA A 140 5.96 -8.03 10.65
C ALA A 140 5.74 -8.49 9.20
N CYS A 141 6.78 -8.54 8.39
CA CYS A 141 6.72 -9.07 7.02
C CYS A 141 6.27 -10.53 6.99
N THR A 142 6.82 -11.38 7.88
CA THR A 142 6.46 -12.80 7.97
C THR A 142 4.99 -12.99 8.34
N VAL A 143 4.46 -12.18 9.25
CA VAL A 143 3.05 -12.23 9.64
C VAL A 143 2.14 -11.74 8.52
N LEU A 144 2.44 -10.57 7.93
CA LEU A 144 1.62 -9.97 6.89
C LEU A 144 1.58 -10.80 5.61
N CYS A 145 2.69 -11.42 5.23
CA CYS A 145 2.77 -12.30 4.07
C CYS A 145 1.72 -13.44 4.10
N LYS A 146 1.33 -13.93 5.29
CA LYS A 146 0.31 -14.97 5.45
C LYS A 146 -1.13 -14.46 5.25
N HIS A 147 -1.34 -13.15 5.36
CA HIS A 147 -2.66 -12.51 5.28
C HIS A 147 -2.88 -11.74 3.98
N LEU A 148 -1.82 -11.47 3.23
CA LEU A 148 -1.88 -10.77 1.95
C LEU A 148 -2.01 -11.76 0.80
N THR A 149 -2.80 -11.41 -0.21
CA THR A 149 -2.84 -12.15 -1.47
C THR A 149 -1.51 -12.02 -2.22
N VAL A 150 -1.25 -12.92 -3.17
CA VAL A 150 -0.05 -12.84 -4.01
C VAL A 150 0.01 -11.50 -4.77
N LEU A 151 -1.13 -11.00 -5.22
CA LEU A 151 -1.22 -9.72 -5.91
C LEU A 151 -0.87 -8.55 -4.99
N ASP A 152 -1.39 -8.55 -3.74
CA ASP A 152 -1.08 -7.54 -2.74
C ASP A 152 0.42 -7.53 -2.40
N GLN A 153 1.02 -8.72 -2.29
CA GLN A 153 2.46 -8.86 -2.03
C GLN A 153 3.30 -8.29 -3.20
N GLN A 154 2.94 -8.59 -4.44
CA GLN A 154 3.61 -8.04 -5.62
C GLN A 154 3.49 -6.51 -5.67
N GLN A 155 2.30 -5.98 -5.42
CA GLN A 155 2.06 -4.54 -5.36
C GLN A 155 2.90 -3.87 -4.26
N ALA A 156 2.95 -4.46 -3.08
CA ALA A 156 3.75 -3.93 -1.98
C ALA A 156 5.26 -3.98 -2.26
N GLN A 157 5.76 -5.03 -2.93
CA GLN A 157 7.15 -5.13 -3.36
C GLN A 157 7.50 -4.07 -4.40
N GLN A 158 6.61 -3.80 -5.35
CA GLN A 158 6.80 -2.73 -6.33
C GLN A 158 6.86 -1.36 -5.64
N LEU A 159 5.92 -1.07 -4.72
CA LEU A 159 5.94 0.16 -3.93
C LEU A 159 7.20 0.31 -3.10
N ALA A 160 7.72 -0.78 -2.52
CA ALA A 160 8.96 -0.77 -1.77
C ALA A 160 10.17 -0.45 -2.68
N ALA A 161 10.23 -1.03 -3.88
CA ALA A 161 11.28 -0.73 -4.84
C ALA A 161 11.28 0.75 -5.28
N GLU A 162 10.11 1.30 -5.62
CA GLU A 162 9.97 2.70 -6.00
C GLU A 162 10.41 3.67 -4.88
N ARG A 163 10.04 3.34 -3.62
CA ARG A 163 10.45 4.12 -2.46
C ARG A 163 11.94 4.01 -2.18
N PHE A 164 12.51 2.81 -2.31
CA PHE A 164 13.93 2.59 -2.16
C PHE A 164 14.74 3.45 -3.13
N GLU A 165 14.34 3.48 -4.40
CA GLU A 165 14.98 4.35 -5.40
C GLU A 165 14.89 5.83 -5.02
N LYS A 166 13.72 6.31 -4.59
CA LYS A 166 13.55 7.69 -4.14
C LYS A 166 14.46 8.04 -2.97
N ILE A 167 14.52 7.19 -1.95
CA ILE A 167 15.36 7.36 -0.76
C ILE A 167 16.85 7.39 -1.17
N THR A 168 17.26 6.46 -2.03
CA THR A 168 18.66 6.35 -2.48
C THR A 168 19.09 7.55 -3.32
N LEU A 169 18.22 8.02 -4.23
CA LEU A 169 18.50 9.19 -5.06
C LEU A 169 18.55 10.49 -4.25
N GLN A 170 17.78 10.60 -3.17
CA GLN A 170 17.81 11.76 -2.27
C GLN A 170 19.09 11.78 -1.42
N ASN A 171 19.54 10.62 -0.95
CA ASN A 171 20.74 10.51 -0.10
C ASN A 171 22.08 10.66 -0.85
N ASN A 172 22.06 10.63 -2.19
CA ASN A 172 23.25 10.76 -3.03
C ASN A 172 23.45 12.18 -3.61
N LYS A 173 22.67 13.17 -3.19
CA LYS A 173 22.83 14.59 -3.56
C LYS A 173 23.54 15.37 -2.48
#